data_10287fe325f3d3b7b83aceb349280b42
#
_entry.id   10287fe325f3d3b7b83aceb349280b42
#
_cell.length_a   1.000
_cell.length_b   1.000
_cell.length_c   1.000
_cell.angle_alpha   90.00
_cell.angle_beta   90.00
_cell.angle_gamma   90.00
#
_symmetry.space_group_name_H-M   'P 1'
#
loop_
_entity.id
_entity.type
_entity.pdbx_description
1 polymer ?
#
loop_
_entity_poly.entity_id
_entity_poly.type
_entity_poly.pdbx_seq_one_letter_code
_entity_poly.pdbx_strand_id
1 'polypeptide(L)'
;LYEEILKLFLNGNAYKTLIELRRYNLFEYLFPQTNQVLTQNERGYAHEFIKHALKNTDQRVKEGQTVNPGFLLAAILWGPIRIMIEEYSSNGHSDMEATRLAGDTIISKQISSTSIPRRFTHMARDIWVLQARLKRIKRKSLRILAHPRFRAAYDFLLLRAQSGECMEELIEYWTKEQLKEPHAGKNKMKTRRNRNSSKRFNRNSRTKDL
;
A
#
# COMPACT_ATOMS: atom_id res chain seq x y z
N LEU A 1 -17.12 -11.06 -4.59
CA LEU A 1 -16.48 -11.52 -3.34
C LEU A 1 -15.61 -10.46 -2.70
N TYR A 2 -14.59 -9.88 -3.38
CA TYR A 2 -13.69 -8.89 -2.75
C TYR A 2 -14.42 -7.62 -2.26
N GLU A 3 -15.40 -7.13 -2.98
CA GLU A 3 -16.21 -6.00 -2.55
C GLU A 3 -17.02 -6.29 -1.28
N GLU A 4 -17.49 -7.52 -1.12
CA GLU A 4 -18.15 -7.94 0.13
C GLU A 4 -17.14 -8.03 1.29
N ILE A 5 -15.93 -8.53 1.04
CA ILE A 5 -14.87 -8.50 2.03
C ILE A 5 -14.56 -7.05 2.46
N LEU A 6 -14.52 -6.12 1.51
CA LEU A 6 -14.32 -4.70 1.84
C LEU A 6 -15.43 -4.15 2.74
N LYS A 7 -16.69 -4.50 2.50
CA LYS A 7 -17.81 -4.09 3.37
C LYS A 7 -17.64 -4.60 4.79
N LEU A 8 -17.13 -5.82 4.97
CA LEU A 8 -16.85 -6.38 6.30
C LEU A 8 -15.77 -5.60 7.05
N PHE A 9 -14.73 -5.14 6.36
CA PHE A 9 -13.61 -4.43 6.97
C PHE A 9 -13.77 -2.90 6.99
N LEU A 10 -14.71 -2.32 6.26
CA LEU A 10 -14.90 -0.86 6.18
C LEU A 10 -16.15 -0.37 6.90
N ASN A 11 -16.67 -1.14 7.85
CA ASN A 11 -17.84 -0.79 8.66
C ASN A 11 -17.52 -0.18 10.03
N GLY A 12 -16.22 0.09 10.31
CA GLY A 12 -15.76 0.62 11.59
C GLY A 12 -15.55 -0.43 12.70
N ASN A 13 -15.54 -1.72 12.34
CA ASN A 13 -15.28 -2.86 13.23
C ASN A 13 -14.28 -3.85 12.63
N ALA A 14 -13.34 -3.38 11.82
CA ALA A 14 -12.41 -4.22 11.07
C ALA A 14 -11.61 -5.20 11.96
N TYR A 15 -11.10 -4.71 13.09
CA TYR A 15 -10.35 -5.58 14.01
C TYR A 15 -11.22 -6.66 14.64
N LYS A 16 -12.44 -6.32 15.04
CA LYS A 16 -13.41 -7.31 15.55
C LYS A 16 -13.79 -8.31 14.47
N THR A 17 -13.99 -7.85 13.25
CA THR A 17 -14.26 -8.70 12.09
C THR A 17 -13.14 -9.73 11.85
N LEU A 18 -11.85 -9.32 11.95
CA LEU A 18 -10.74 -10.26 11.86
C LEU A 18 -10.83 -11.35 12.94
N ILE A 19 -11.10 -10.97 14.19
CA ILE A 19 -11.20 -11.92 15.30
C ILE A 19 -12.31 -12.93 15.04
N GLU A 20 -13.50 -12.47 14.66
CA GLU A 20 -14.65 -13.36 14.40
C GLU A 20 -14.39 -14.25 13.17
N LEU A 21 -13.83 -13.73 12.08
CA LEU A 21 -13.48 -14.54 10.92
C LEU A 21 -12.46 -15.65 11.27
N ARG A 22 -11.48 -15.35 12.14
CA ARG A 22 -10.53 -16.37 12.61
C ARG A 22 -11.19 -17.38 13.56
N ARG A 23 -12.03 -16.91 14.47
CA ARG A 23 -12.77 -17.77 15.40
C ARG A 23 -13.63 -18.83 14.70
N TYR A 24 -14.22 -18.46 13.56
CA TYR A 24 -15.05 -19.37 12.74
C TYR A 24 -14.27 -20.05 11.60
N ASN A 25 -12.94 -19.95 11.58
CA ASN A 25 -12.07 -20.49 10.53
C ASN A 25 -12.40 -20.00 9.11
N LEU A 26 -13.02 -18.81 8.99
CA LEU A 26 -13.37 -18.22 7.70
C LEU A 26 -12.23 -17.40 7.10
N PHE A 27 -11.33 -16.88 7.93
CA PHE A 27 -10.24 -16.01 7.49
C PHE A 27 -9.22 -16.77 6.62
N GLU A 28 -9.01 -18.05 6.85
CA GLU A 28 -8.11 -18.90 6.08
C GLU A 28 -8.56 -19.08 4.61
N TYR A 29 -9.85 -19.06 4.34
CA TYR A 29 -10.38 -19.12 2.97
C TYR A 29 -10.27 -17.78 2.24
N LEU A 30 -10.29 -16.68 2.96
CA LEU A 30 -10.19 -15.33 2.39
C LEU A 30 -8.74 -14.88 2.18
N PHE A 31 -7.86 -15.17 3.17
CA PHE A 31 -6.47 -14.74 3.21
C PHE A 31 -5.56 -15.86 3.75
N PRO A 32 -5.41 -16.98 3.01
CA PRO A 32 -4.73 -18.18 3.50
C PRO A 32 -3.29 -17.93 3.94
N GLN A 33 -2.50 -17.17 3.16
CA GLN A 33 -1.10 -16.88 3.49
C GLN A 33 -0.98 -16.03 4.77
N THR A 34 -1.87 -15.06 4.94
CA THR A 34 -1.89 -14.22 6.15
C THR A 34 -2.34 -15.04 7.35
N ASN A 35 -3.37 -15.86 7.21
CA ASN A 35 -3.82 -16.72 8.29
C ASN A 35 -2.72 -17.68 8.75
N GLN A 36 -1.99 -18.28 7.83
CA GLN A 36 -0.87 -19.15 8.13
C GLN A 36 0.18 -18.45 9.01
N VAL A 37 0.59 -17.23 8.64
CA VAL A 37 1.57 -16.45 9.41
C VAL A 37 1.05 -16.08 10.79
N LEU A 38 -0.23 -15.69 10.90
CA LEU A 38 -0.84 -15.33 12.18
C LEU A 38 -1.02 -16.55 13.11
N THR A 39 -1.22 -17.76 12.56
CA THR A 39 -1.35 -18.99 13.33
C THR A 39 0.01 -19.50 13.83
N GLN A 40 1.06 -19.34 13.02
CA GLN A 40 2.42 -19.74 13.40
C GLN A 40 3.01 -18.91 14.55
N ASN A 41 2.60 -17.63 14.66
CA ASN A 41 3.08 -16.74 15.72
C ASN A 41 1.98 -15.76 16.16
N GLU A 42 1.12 -16.20 17.08
CA GLU A 42 -0.05 -15.43 17.56
C GLU A 42 0.29 -14.14 18.31
N ARG A 43 1.52 -13.98 18.81
CA ARG A 43 1.99 -12.78 19.51
C ARG A 43 3.13 -12.09 18.76
N GLY A 44 3.40 -12.48 17.52
CA GLY A 44 4.49 -11.93 16.72
C GLY A 44 4.14 -10.60 16.07
N TYR A 45 5.16 -10.02 15.45
CA TYR A 45 5.06 -8.76 14.72
C TYR A 45 3.88 -8.70 13.75
N ALA A 46 3.64 -9.76 12.97
CA ALA A 46 2.55 -9.78 11.99
C ALA A 46 1.17 -9.58 12.63
N HIS A 47 0.98 -10.10 13.85
CA HIS A 47 -0.25 -9.94 14.62
C HIS A 47 -0.43 -8.51 15.11
N GLU A 48 0.62 -7.91 15.70
CA GLU A 48 0.57 -6.50 16.12
C GLU A 48 0.38 -5.56 14.93
N PHE A 49 1.05 -5.82 13.82
CA PHE A 49 0.93 -5.01 12.61
C PHE A 49 -0.52 -5.01 12.07
N ILE A 50 -1.12 -6.16 11.84
CA ILE A 50 -2.49 -6.25 11.32
C ILE A 50 -3.50 -5.67 12.31
N LYS A 51 -3.31 -5.86 13.60
CA LYS A 51 -4.13 -5.27 14.67
C LYS A 51 -4.10 -3.75 14.61
N HIS A 52 -2.91 -3.13 14.53
CA HIS A 52 -2.77 -1.67 14.40
C HIS A 52 -3.38 -1.17 13.09
N ALA A 53 -3.14 -1.85 11.97
CA ALA A 53 -3.72 -1.50 10.67
C ALA A 53 -5.25 -1.46 10.71
N LEU A 54 -5.88 -2.48 11.30
CA LEU A 54 -7.34 -2.57 11.36
C LEU A 54 -7.94 -1.61 12.38
N LYS A 55 -7.29 -1.38 13.53
CA LYS A 55 -7.72 -0.35 14.49
C LYS A 55 -7.63 1.05 13.90
N ASN A 56 -6.56 1.37 13.16
CA ASN A 56 -6.45 2.64 12.45
C ASN A 56 -7.52 2.78 11.37
N THR A 57 -7.87 1.67 10.69
CA THR A 57 -9.00 1.62 9.74
C THR A 57 -10.32 1.95 10.45
N ASP A 58 -10.59 1.32 11.60
CA ASP A 58 -11.79 1.56 12.39
C ASP A 58 -11.91 3.02 12.85
N GLN A 59 -10.80 3.59 13.31
CA GLN A 59 -10.76 4.99 13.72
C GLN A 59 -11.09 5.94 12.56
N ARG A 60 -10.47 5.73 11.39
CA ARG A 60 -10.74 6.55 10.19
C ARG A 60 -12.19 6.46 9.75
N VAL A 61 -12.79 5.28 9.77
CA VAL A 61 -14.20 5.09 9.41
C VAL A 61 -15.11 5.83 10.41
N LYS A 62 -14.84 5.74 11.72
CA LYS A 62 -15.59 6.47 12.74
C LYS A 62 -15.49 7.99 12.61
N GLU A 63 -14.35 8.49 12.15
CA GLU A 63 -14.12 9.91 11.85
C GLU A 63 -14.69 10.36 10.48
N GLY A 64 -15.40 9.49 9.77
CA GLY A 64 -15.93 9.79 8.44
C GLY A 64 -14.86 9.91 7.34
N GLN A 65 -13.64 9.46 7.61
CA GLN A 65 -12.55 9.52 6.66
C GLN A 65 -12.59 8.31 5.70
N THR A 66 -12.18 8.55 4.47
CA THR A 66 -12.09 7.48 3.48
C THR A 66 -10.90 6.56 3.76
N VAL A 67 -11.13 5.26 3.66
CA VAL A 67 -10.10 4.22 3.70
C VAL A 67 -9.86 3.69 2.29
N ASN A 68 -8.59 3.64 1.88
CA ASN A 68 -8.26 3.11 0.56
C ASN A 68 -8.17 1.58 0.60
N PRO A 69 -8.99 0.86 -0.20
CA PRO A 69 -8.99 -0.61 -0.23
C PRO A 69 -7.64 -1.25 -0.60
N GLY A 70 -6.84 -0.57 -1.44
CA GLY A 70 -5.50 -1.05 -1.79
C GLY A 70 -4.50 -0.91 -0.65
N PHE A 71 -4.65 0.10 0.22
CA PHE A 71 -3.87 0.22 1.46
C PHE A 71 -4.24 -0.88 2.45
N LEU A 72 -5.53 -1.13 2.64
CA LEU A 72 -6.01 -2.21 3.49
C LEU A 72 -5.48 -3.57 3.02
N LEU A 73 -5.55 -3.84 1.71
CA LEU A 73 -4.97 -5.05 1.11
C LEU A 73 -3.47 -5.15 1.39
N ALA A 74 -2.73 -4.06 1.19
CA ALA A 74 -1.30 -4.03 1.46
C ALA A 74 -1.00 -4.36 2.93
N ALA A 75 -1.81 -3.87 3.86
CA ALA A 75 -1.64 -4.13 5.27
C ALA A 75 -2.00 -5.58 5.65
N ILE A 76 -3.10 -6.12 5.14
CA ILE A 76 -3.49 -7.52 5.42
C ILE A 76 -2.43 -8.50 4.93
N LEU A 77 -1.83 -8.27 3.76
CA LEU A 77 -0.84 -9.16 3.17
C LEU A 77 0.61 -8.89 3.63
N TRP A 78 0.85 -7.90 4.50
CA TRP A 78 2.20 -7.51 4.90
C TRP A 78 2.98 -8.61 5.61
N GLY A 79 2.34 -9.38 6.49
CA GLY A 79 2.98 -10.49 7.19
C GLY A 79 3.66 -11.50 6.23
N PRO A 80 2.94 -12.14 5.32
CA PRO A 80 3.53 -13.05 4.34
C PRO A 80 4.50 -12.37 3.36
N ILE A 81 4.26 -11.12 2.97
CA ILE A 81 5.19 -10.35 2.13
C ILE A 81 6.54 -10.19 2.82
N ARG A 82 6.54 -9.84 4.11
CA ARG A 82 7.77 -9.63 4.87
C ARG A 82 8.63 -10.90 4.95
N ILE A 83 8.02 -12.04 5.24
CA ILE A 83 8.71 -13.34 5.27
C ILE A 83 9.31 -13.66 3.90
N MET A 84 8.55 -13.44 2.84
CA MET A 84 9.01 -13.70 1.47
C MET A 84 10.14 -12.75 1.04
N ILE A 85 10.14 -11.49 1.50
CA ILE A 85 11.24 -10.54 1.28
C ILE A 85 12.52 -11.06 1.96
N GLU A 86 12.42 -11.53 3.21
CA GLU A 86 13.56 -12.09 3.94
C GLU A 86 14.13 -13.32 3.22
N GLU A 87 13.28 -14.21 2.70
CA GLU A 87 13.69 -15.38 1.92
C GLU A 87 14.41 -14.98 0.62
N TYR A 88 13.84 -14.09 -0.19
CA TYR A 88 14.49 -13.62 -1.41
C TYR A 88 15.80 -12.86 -1.14
N SER A 89 15.85 -12.05 -0.07
CA SER A 89 17.07 -11.35 0.33
C SER A 89 18.17 -12.32 0.75
N SER A 90 17.84 -13.39 1.47
CA SER A 90 18.78 -14.45 1.85
C SER A 90 19.32 -15.21 0.63
N ASN A 91 18.55 -15.26 -0.46
CA ASN A 91 18.97 -15.83 -1.74
C ASN A 91 19.75 -14.83 -2.63
N GLY A 92 20.16 -13.68 -2.09
CA GLY A 92 21.04 -12.73 -2.77
C GLY A 92 20.33 -11.64 -3.60
N HIS A 93 19.01 -11.58 -3.58
CA HIS A 93 18.29 -10.49 -4.26
C HIS A 93 18.42 -9.16 -3.51
N SER A 94 18.48 -8.06 -4.26
CA SER A 94 18.43 -6.73 -3.66
C SER A 94 17.08 -6.45 -3.00
N ASP A 95 17.03 -5.57 -1.97
CA ASP A 95 15.78 -5.17 -1.27
C ASP A 95 14.62 -4.84 -2.23
N MET A 96 14.93 -4.14 -3.32
CA MET A 96 13.94 -3.74 -4.32
C MET A 96 13.41 -4.93 -5.11
N GLU A 97 14.30 -5.83 -5.49
CA GLU A 97 13.97 -7.02 -6.27
C GLU A 97 13.24 -8.04 -5.39
N ALA A 98 13.75 -8.31 -4.20
CA ALA A 98 13.12 -9.17 -3.20
C ALA A 98 11.69 -8.70 -2.89
N THR A 99 11.49 -7.39 -2.67
CA THR A 99 10.15 -6.83 -2.42
C THR A 99 9.20 -7.01 -3.62
N ARG A 100 9.71 -6.84 -4.85
CA ARG A 100 8.89 -7.01 -6.05
C ARG A 100 8.50 -8.47 -6.26
N LEU A 101 9.46 -9.39 -6.15
CA LEU A 101 9.22 -10.83 -6.29
C LEU A 101 8.27 -11.34 -5.20
N ALA A 102 8.45 -10.93 -3.95
CA ALA A 102 7.55 -11.25 -2.85
C ALA A 102 6.12 -10.77 -3.14
N GLY A 103 5.97 -9.53 -3.60
CA GLY A 103 4.68 -8.96 -3.98
C GLY A 103 3.99 -9.74 -5.09
N ASP A 104 4.72 -10.11 -6.13
CA ASP A 104 4.18 -10.89 -7.26
C ASP A 104 3.78 -12.30 -6.83
N THR A 105 4.60 -12.96 -6.03
CA THR A 105 4.33 -14.32 -5.51
C THR A 105 3.11 -14.34 -4.61
N ILE A 106 3.04 -13.44 -3.62
CA ILE A 106 1.93 -13.42 -2.67
C ILE A 106 0.62 -13.00 -3.32
N ILE A 107 0.64 -11.99 -4.21
CA ILE A 107 -0.57 -11.59 -4.94
C ILE A 107 -1.05 -12.73 -5.86
N SER A 108 -0.16 -13.43 -6.55
CA SER A 108 -0.55 -14.57 -7.39
C SER A 108 -1.26 -15.65 -6.57
N LYS A 109 -0.71 -16.02 -5.41
CA LYS A 109 -1.35 -16.96 -4.48
C LYS A 109 -2.69 -16.43 -3.94
N GLN A 110 -2.77 -15.14 -3.62
CA GLN A 110 -3.99 -14.53 -3.08
C GLN A 110 -5.12 -14.47 -4.10
N ILE A 111 -4.82 -14.20 -5.38
CA ILE A 111 -5.84 -14.13 -6.45
C ILE A 111 -6.49 -15.48 -6.68
N SER A 112 -5.80 -16.61 -6.48
CA SER A 112 -6.39 -17.94 -6.60
C SER A 112 -7.43 -18.23 -5.52
N SER A 113 -7.33 -17.59 -4.34
CA SER A 113 -8.31 -17.72 -3.25
C SER A 113 -9.42 -16.65 -3.34
N THR A 114 -9.06 -15.43 -3.70
CA THR A 114 -9.98 -14.29 -3.73
C THR A 114 -9.73 -13.43 -4.95
N SER A 115 -10.70 -13.31 -5.84
CA SER A 115 -10.62 -12.44 -7.02
C SER A 115 -10.53 -10.97 -6.60
N ILE A 116 -9.36 -10.36 -6.73
CA ILE A 116 -9.08 -8.97 -6.35
C ILE A 116 -8.90 -8.10 -7.59
N PRO A 117 -9.61 -6.98 -7.73
CA PRO A 117 -9.43 -6.06 -8.84
C PRO A 117 -7.99 -5.53 -8.94
N ARG A 118 -7.43 -5.50 -10.15
CA ARG A 118 -6.03 -5.10 -10.43
C ARG A 118 -5.65 -3.74 -9.82
N ARG A 119 -6.57 -2.77 -9.79
CA ARG A 119 -6.34 -1.45 -9.19
C ARG A 119 -5.85 -1.51 -7.74
N PHE A 120 -6.34 -2.48 -6.95
CA PHE A 120 -5.97 -2.64 -5.55
C PHE A 120 -4.64 -3.39 -5.40
N THR A 121 -4.41 -4.43 -6.20
CA THR A 121 -3.13 -5.15 -6.19
C THR A 121 -1.98 -4.29 -6.69
N HIS A 122 -2.18 -3.43 -7.69
CA HIS A 122 -1.18 -2.45 -8.12
C HIS A 122 -0.84 -1.46 -7.01
N MET A 123 -1.85 -0.93 -6.32
CA MET A 123 -1.61 -0.02 -5.21
C MET A 123 -0.84 -0.69 -4.07
N ALA A 124 -1.19 -1.93 -3.72
CA ALA A 124 -0.47 -2.67 -2.69
C ALA A 124 1.00 -2.88 -3.06
N ARG A 125 1.29 -3.29 -4.30
CA ARG A 125 2.65 -3.41 -4.83
C ARG A 125 3.43 -2.09 -4.75
N ASP A 126 2.82 -0.99 -5.17
CA ASP A 126 3.44 0.34 -5.10
C ASP A 126 3.84 0.69 -3.66
N ILE A 127 2.96 0.44 -2.68
CA ILE A 127 3.22 0.70 -1.27
C ILE A 127 4.42 -0.13 -0.79
N TRP A 128 4.47 -1.43 -1.08
CA TRP A 128 5.57 -2.31 -0.65
C TRP A 128 6.90 -1.94 -1.31
N VAL A 129 6.91 -1.71 -2.61
CA VAL A 129 8.12 -1.27 -3.33
C VAL A 129 8.62 0.08 -2.80
N LEU A 130 7.72 0.98 -2.44
CA LEU A 130 8.09 2.25 -1.82
C LEU A 130 8.71 2.04 -0.43
N GLN A 131 8.36 1.00 0.35
CA GLN A 131 9.05 0.71 1.61
C GLN A 131 10.55 0.48 1.38
N ALA A 132 10.92 -0.33 0.38
CA ALA A 132 12.33 -0.55 0.02
C ALA A 132 13.03 0.74 -0.48
N ARG A 133 12.28 1.64 -1.14
CA ARG A 133 12.81 2.93 -1.61
C ARG A 133 13.00 3.93 -0.46
N LEU A 134 12.08 3.96 0.48
CA LEU A 134 12.13 4.85 1.65
C LEU A 134 13.34 4.55 2.55
N LYS A 135 13.79 3.30 2.63
CA LYS A 135 15.02 2.92 3.36
C LYS A 135 16.29 3.61 2.81
N ARG A 136 16.29 4.00 1.53
CA ARG A 136 17.47 4.63 0.88
C ARG A 136 17.45 6.14 1.06
N ILE A 137 17.78 6.58 2.28
CA ILE A 137 17.96 8.00 2.64
C ILE A 137 19.02 8.64 1.71
N LYS A 138 18.85 9.90 1.33
CA LYS A 138 19.78 10.74 0.56
C LYS A 138 19.83 10.56 -0.97
N ARG A 139 19.30 9.50 -1.57
CA ARG A 139 19.25 9.38 -3.04
C ARG A 139 17.85 9.62 -3.59
N LYS A 140 17.66 10.75 -4.31
CA LYS A 140 16.43 11.06 -5.08
C LYS A 140 15.17 11.28 -4.22
N SER A 141 15.30 11.91 -3.04
CA SER A 141 14.16 12.25 -2.16
C SER A 141 13.01 12.92 -2.91
N LEU A 142 13.30 13.92 -3.75
CA LEU A 142 12.30 14.64 -4.57
C LEU A 142 11.47 13.71 -5.48
N ARG A 143 12.09 12.69 -6.06
CA ARG A 143 11.35 11.73 -6.92
C ARG A 143 10.43 10.80 -6.11
N ILE A 144 10.82 10.50 -4.88
CA ILE A 144 10.01 9.69 -3.97
C ILE A 144 8.85 10.53 -3.44
N LEU A 145 9.09 11.76 -3.00
CA LEU A 145 8.06 12.71 -2.57
C LEU A 145 7.04 13.00 -3.67
N ALA A 146 7.48 13.12 -4.93
CA ALA A 146 6.60 13.34 -6.08
C ALA A 146 5.80 12.10 -6.51
N HIS A 147 6.02 10.94 -5.88
CA HIS A 147 5.31 9.72 -6.24
C HIS A 147 3.84 9.79 -5.80
N PRO A 148 2.84 9.45 -6.65
CA PRO A 148 1.42 9.56 -6.30
C PRO A 148 1.00 8.75 -5.07
N ARG A 149 1.77 7.71 -4.72
CA ARG A 149 1.51 6.84 -3.56
C ARG A 149 2.44 7.13 -2.38
N PHE A 150 3.23 8.22 -2.44
CA PHE A 150 4.15 8.56 -1.36
C PHE A 150 3.43 8.66 -0.01
N ARG A 151 2.32 9.39 0.05
CA ARG A 151 1.57 9.56 1.30
C ARG A 151 1.13 8.21 1.89
N ALA A 152 0.58 7.33 1.07
CA ALA A 152 0.18 5.99 1.51
C ALA A 152 1.39 5.16 1.97
N ALA A 153 2.52 5.25 1.27
CA ALA A 153 3.74 4.55 1.68
C ALA A 153 4.33 5.11 2.97
N TYR A 154 4.24 6.42 3.21
CA TYR A 154 4.66 7.05 4.45
C TYR A 154 3.74 6.64 5.62
N ASP A 155 2.41 6.67 5.44
CA ASP A 155 1.46 6.20 6.44
C ASP A 155 1.69 4.70 6.78
N PHE A 156 2.09 3.91 5.78
CA PHE A 156 2.48 2.50 5.97
C PHE A 156 3.78 2.35 6.76
N LEU A 157 4.76 3.23 6.54
CA LEU A 157 6.00 3.28 7.32
C LEU A 157 5.71 3.60 8.79
N LEU A 158 4.83 4.58 9.07
CA LEU A 158 4.39 4.91 10.43
C LEU A 158 3.73 3.71 11.11
N LEU A 159 2.90 2.96 10.37
CA LEU A 159 2.25 1.76 10.87
C LEU A 159 3.26 0.66 11.23
N ARG A 160 4.32 0.49 10.46
CA ARG A 160 5.42 -0.44 10.74
C ARG A 160 6.14 -0.08 12.04
N ALA A 161 6.45 1.19 12.23
CA ALA A 161 7.06 1.69 13.47
C ALA A 161 6.14 1.49 14.68
N GLN A 162 4.85 1.82 14.55
CA GLN A 162 3.84 1.59 15.59
C GLN A 162 3.74 0.12 16.00
N SER A 163 4.12 -0.78 15.10
CA SER A 163 4.08 -2.23 15.31
C SER A 163 5.41 -2.81 15.83
N GLY A 164 6.39 -1.97 16.16
CA GLY A 164 7.64 -2.35 16.82
C GLY A 164 8.87 -2.45 15.93
N GLU A 165 8.82 -1.96 14.68
CA GLU A 165 10.05 -1.82 13.88
C GLU A 165 10.79 -0.52 14.24
N CYS A 166 12.11 -0.58 14.48
CA CYS A 166 12.94 0.60 14.69
C CYS A 166 13.07 1.42 13.39
N MET A 167 12.31 2.50 13.29
CA MET A 167 12.18 3.32 12.08
C MET A 167 12.27 4.83 12.37
N GLU A 168 12.68 5.22 13.57
CA GLU A 168 12.64 6.61 14.07
C GLU A 168 13.41 7.57 13.16
N GLU A 169 14.67 7.24 12.83
CA GLU A 169 15.50 8.06 11.93
C GLU A 169 14.88 8.24 10.54
N LEU A 170 14.28 7.17 10.04
CA LEU A 170 13.65 7.15 8.72
C LEU A 170 12.38 8.01 8.69
N ILE A 171 11.57 7.93 9.74
CA ILE A 171 10.37 8.72 9.93
C ILE A 171 10.73 10.20 10.07
N GLU A 172 11.70 10.52 10.92
CA GLU A 172 12.17 11.89 11.12
C GLU A 172 12.67 12.51 9.81
N TYR A 173 13.48 11.77 9.07
CA TYR A 173 13.97 12.21 7.76
C TYR A 173 12.83 12.53 6.79
N TRP A 174 11.89 11.60 6.59
CA TRP A 174 10.80 11.80 5.64
C TRP A 174 9.78 12.83 6.10
N THR A 175 9.60 13.01 7.41
CA THR A 175 8.78 14.10 7.98
C THR A 175 9.40 15.45 7.63
N LYS A 176 10.71 15.63 7.85
CA LYS A 176 11.44 16.86 7.50
C LYS A 176 11.39 17.16 6.00
N GLU A 177 11.58 16.15 5.16
CA GLU A 177 11.56 16.31 3.70
C GLU A 177 10.16 16.73 3.18
N GLN A 178 9.07 16.21 3.77
CA GLN A 178 7.71 16.64 3.44
C GLN A 178 7.45 18.12 3.78
N LEU A 179 8.02 18.63 4.86
CA LEU A 179 7.88 20.02 5.28
C LEU A 179 8.63 20.98 4.37
N LYS A 180 9.75 20.56 3.78
CA LYS A 180 10.52 21.38 2.82
C LYS A 180 9.78 21.56 1.48
N GLU A 181 8.93 20.62 1.08
CA GLU A 181 8.23 20.61 -0.21
C GLU A 181 6.71 20.43 -0.07
N PRO A 182 5.98 21.41 0.50
CA PRO A 182 4.53 21.24 0.76
C PRO A 182 3.65 21.12 -0.50
N HIS A 183 4.19 21.24 -1.73
CA HIS A 183 3.41 21.38 -2.97
C HIS A 183 3.74 20.40 -4.11
N ALA A 184 4.62 19.42 -3.92
CA ALA A 184 5.04 18.50 -5.00
C ALA A 184 3.89 17.64 -5.60
N GLY A 185 2.80 17.45 -4.85
CA GLY A 185 1.64 16.64 -5.28
C GLY A 185 0.58 17.37 -6.13
N LYS A 186 0.51 18.71 -6.08
CA LYS A 186 -0.60 19.48 -6.70
C LYS A 186 -0.35 19.98 -8.13
N ASN A 187 0.90 20.09 -8.58
CA ASN A 187 1.23 20.75 -9.85
C ASN A 187 1.21 19.89 -11.12
N LYS A 188 1.16 18.54 -11.02
CA LYS A 188 1.17 17.71 -12.24
C LYS A 188 -0.20 17.55 -12.91
N MET A 189 -1.29 17.92 -12.24
CA MET A 189 -2.63 17.84 -12.87
C MET A 189 -2.97 19.03 -13.77
N LYS A 190 -2.37 20.21 -13.54
CA LYS A 190 -2.65 21.42 -14.34
C LYS A 190 -1.90 21.45 -15.68
N THR A 191 -0.70 20.90 -15.80
CA THR A 191 0.10 20.94 -17.04
C THR A 191 -0.36 19.94 -18.11
N ARG A 192 -1.04 18.85 -17.75
CA ARG A 192 -1.60 17.92 -18.75
C ARG A 192 -2.88 18.44 -19.41
N ARG A 193 -3.64 19.31 -18.75
CA ARG A 193 -4.89 19.87 -19.29
C ARG A 193 -4.61 20.96 -20.33
N ASN A 194 -3.51 21.72 -20.23
CA ASN A 194 -3.16 22.78 -21.18
C ASN A 194 -2.46 22.29 -22.46
N ARG A 195 -1.85 21.10 -22.46
CA ARG A 195 -1.22 20.55 -23.67
C ARG A 195 -2.21 19.93 -24.66
N ASN A 196 -3.41 19.56 -24.22
CA ASN A 196 -4.44 19.01 -25.11
C ASN A 196 -5.36 20.07 -25.72
N SER A 197 -5.43 21.28 -25.15
CA SER A 197 -6.23 22.37 -25.74
C SER A 197 -5.52 23.06 -26.90
N SER A 198 -4.19 23.20 -26.85
CA SER A 198 -3.42 23.82 -27.92
C SER A 198 -3.24 22.95 -29.18
N LYS A 199 -3.40 21.60 -29.06
CA LYS A 199 -3.37 20.72 -30.25
C LYS A 199 -4.70 20.61 -30.99
N ARG A 200 -5.80 21.07 -30.41
CA ARG A 200 -7.12 21.06 -31.06
C ARG A 200 -7.36 22.31 -31.89
N PHE A 201 -6.65 23.42 -31.65
CA PHE A 201 -6.86 24.70 -32.37
C PHE A 201 -6.11 24.77 -33.68
N ASN A 202 -5.09 23.93 -33.91
CA ASN A 202 -4.25 23.98 -35.12
C ASN A 202 -4.63 22.97 -36.21
N ARG A 203 -5.80 22.31 -36.12
CA ARG A 203 -6.25 21.33 -37.11
C ARG A 203 -7.40 21.81 -38.01
N ASN A 204 -7.96 22.98 -37.74
CA ASN A 204 -9.11 23.52 -38.48
C ASN A 204 -8.78 24.71 -39.43
N SER A 205 -7.51 25.01 -39.66
CA SER A 205 -7.12 26.12 -40.54
C SER A 205 -6.46 25.71 -41.87
N ARG A 206 -6.63 24.41 -42.30
CA ARG A 206 -6.05 23.94 -43.58
C ARG A 206 -7.05 23.20 -44.46
N THR A 207 -8.26 23.69 -44.61
CA THR A 207 -9.17 23.29 -45.71
C THR A 207 -10.12 24.42 -46.01
N LYS A 208 -9.62 25.46 -46.66
CA LYS A 208 -10.35 26.37 -47.52
C LYS A 208 -9.30 27.03 -48.39
N ASP A 209 -9.06 26.49 -49.54
CA ASP A 209 -8.60 27.07 -50.79
C ASP A 209 -8.25 25.91 -51.72
N LEU A 210 -9.26 25.53 -52.50
CA LEU A 210 -9.18 25.05 -53.92
C LEU A 210 -10.62 24.67 -54.33
#